data_7b39b453dac13ce16992495ca0ae092d
#
_entry.id   7b39b453dac13ce16992495ca0ae092d
#
_cell.length_a   1.000
_cell.length_b   1.000
_cell.length_c   1.000
_cell.angle_alpha   90.00
_cell.angle_beta   90.00
_cell.angle_gamma   90.00
#
_symmetry.space_group_name_H-M   'P 1'
#
loop_
_entity.id
_entity.type
_entity.pdbx_description
1 polymer ?
#
loop_
_entity_poly.entity_id
_entity_poly.type
_entity_poly.pdbx_seq_one_letter_code
_entity_poly.pdbx_strand_id
1 'polypeptide(L)'
;MNAYKIQGYRGGIADDPYSGVREAFRFGYGLNIRGETNVLKCNQKLKVDAGNEVIVDLILFYVPASNGILYGFGDTGKIYRKNGLDATWEVVYTDANGKITGAAEFTNNDGSDNYIPYLYWATETKVSRIKLSGTWPTDVEHDWGSLNGDPAWHTMAEALGVLLICDGKDLAMVDFEGAFAAGANPALDLPRGHRNKCLLGLDQLVVFGSTKGDKVEEGWLWTWDKIQPSWIQRRMIAERGINAILQGEFMAIQAGVRGGLYFWDTSSLIRIKKFPGEFGWVNPGGVTIMGGLPLFGLNGSDKCGVYSYGRLTKNDPYALNLEYIPSHGKMEDVSIGALTMYGDVLHVSWKDGLEFGVDRIDADNKAEARYEGMVFDGGEPFTQKSFRTIKLVTKKLPKDTSVEVFYRVNEDDEWQTATMQDGSESFDKEGKTKAVFTIETGGDEDEPGQGEEYEVAINLHPNGNDTPEVKSATTYFEPVGIL
;
A
#
# COMPACT_ATOMS: atom_id res chain seq x y z
N MET A 1 27.52 12.37 -30.77
CA MET A 1 26.64 11.39 -30.13
C MET A 1 26.38 11.83 -28.71
N ASN A 2 25.15 12.15 -28.38
CA ASN A 2 24.73 12.54 -27.04
C ASN A 2 24.39 11.26 -26.23
N ALA A 3 24.30 11.39 -24.91
CA ALA A 3 24.00 10.26 -24.05
C ALA A 3 23.03 10.65 -22.94
N TYR A 4 21.98 9.87 -22.75
CA TYR A 4 21.09 9.91 -21.60
C TYR A 4 21.42 8.76 -20.65
N LYS A 5 21.74 9.09 -19.40
CA LYS A 5 22.13 8.08 -18.42
C LYS A 5 21.14 8.03 -17.27
N ILE A 6 20.55 6.86 -17.09
CA ILE A 6 19.73 6.51 -15.92
C ILE A 6 20.69 5.92 -14.87
N GLN A 7 20.76 6.54 -13.71
CA GLN A 7 21.52 6.06 -12.55
C GLN A 7 20.91 6.62 -11.28
N GLY A 8 20.76 5.77 -10.27
CA GLY A 8 20.02 6.12 -9.06
C GLY A 8 18.51 5.87 -9.25
N TYR A 9 17.89 5.31 -8.23
CA TYR A 9 16.52 4.79 -8.33
C TYR A 9 15.72 5.09 -7.06
N ARG A 10 16.24 5.96 -6.17
CA ARG A 10 15.68 6.22 -4.85
C ARG A 10 14.55 7.24 -4.83
N GLY A 11 14.32 7.96 -5.93
CA GLY A 11 13.30 8.99 -6.03
C GLY A 11 11.87 8.45 -6.04
N GLY A 12 11.72 7.16 -6.33
CA GLY A 12 10.42 6.50 -6.37
C GLY A 12 9.57 6.90 -7.57
N ILE A 13 8.31 6.51 -7.55
CA ILE A 13 7.35 6.77 -8.62
C ILE A 13 7.04 8.27 -8.67
N ALA A 14 7.19 8.89 -9.83
CA ALA A 14 6.86 10.29 -10.08
C ALA A 14 5.35 10.51 -10.22
N ASP A 15 4.89 11.75 -9.98
CA ASP A 15 3.50 12.14 -10.24
C ASP A 15 3.29 12.56 -11.71
N ASP A 16 4.36 12.93 -12.37
CA ASP A 16 4.41 13.43 -13.73
C ASP A 16 5.52 12.69 -14.50
N PRO A 17 5.27 12.14 -15.70
CA PRO A 17 6.27 11.38 -16.45
C PRO A 17 7.46 12.21 -16.93
N TYR A 18 7.30 13.53 -17.04
CA TYR A 18 8.35 14.45 -17.51
C TYR A 18 9.15 15.09 -16.37
N SER A 19 8.59 15.12 -15.16
CA SER A 19 9.22 15.80 -14.05
C SER A 19 9.05 15.04 -12.73
N GLY A 20 10.13 14.97 -11.97
CA GLY A 20 10.15 14.29 -10.68
C GLY A 20 11.30 14.76 -9.81
N VAL A 21 11.34 14.27 -8.59
CA VAL A 21 12.53 14.45 -7.75
C VAL A 21 13.70 13.70 -8.37
N ARG A 22 14.91 14.07 -7.98
CA ARG A 22 16.11 13.37 -8.45
C ARG A 22 15.98 11.86 -8.26
N GLU A 23 16.39 11.09 -9.27
CA GLU A 23 16.32 9.62 -9.28
C GLU A 23 14.90 9.03 -9.26
N ALA A 24 13.87 9.83 -9.60
CA ALA A 24 12.52 9.36 -9.79
C ALA A 24 12.38 8.55 -11.09
N PHE A 25 11.32 7.77 -11.16
CA PHE A 25 10.95 6.98 -12.32
C PHE A 25 9.43 7.05 -12.53
N ARG A 26 8.98 6.76 -13.76
CA ARG A 26 7.57 6.87 -14.13
C ARG A 26 6.72 5.84 -13.39
N PHE A 27 7.11 4.57 -13.45
CA PHE A 27 6.41 3.46 -12.82
C PHE A 27 7.39 2.31 -12.53
N GLY A 28 7.04 1.45 -11.62
CA GLY A 28 7.77 0.21 -11.34
C GLY A 28 7.10 -0.61 -10.26
N TYR A 29 7.35 -1.91 -10.30
CA TYR A 29 6.87 -2.85 -9.29
C TYR A 29 7.93 -3.89 -8.97
N GLY A 30 7.82 -4.50 -7.81
CA GLY A 30 8.76 -5.54 -7.37
C GLY A 30 10.19 -5.03 -7.14
N LEU A 31 10.39 -3.70 -7.07
CA LEU A 31 11.68 -3.06 -6.94
C LEU A 31 12.04 -2.80 -5.48
N ASN A 32 13.27 -3.12 -5.11
CA ASN A 32 13.87 -2.65 -3.86
C ASN A 32 14.70 -1.39 -4.12
N ILE A 33 14.06 -0.24 -4.01
CA ILE A 33 14.70 1.07 -4.25
C ILE A 33 15.47 1.61 -3.03
N ARG A 34 15.34 0.97 -1.86
CA ARG A 34 15.88 1.45 -0.58
C ARG A 34 17.07 0.65 -0.05
N GLY A 35 17.32 -0.51 -0.62
CA GLY A 35 18.33 -1.45 -0.10
C GLY A 35 19.79 -0.99 -0.29
N GLU A 36 20.14 -0.50 -1.46
CA GLU A 36 21.50 -0.08 -1.79
C GLU A 36 21.49 1.15 -2.70
N THR A 37 22.43 2.05 -2.48
CA THR A 37 22.54 3.28 -3.27
C THR A 37 22.90 2.98 -4.71
N ASN A 38 22.18 3.60 -5.65
CA ASN A 38 22.46 3.56 -7.09
C ASN A 38 22.43 2.14 -7.70
N VAL A 39 21.64 1.23 -7.12
CA VAL A 39 21.46 -0.11 -7.67
C VAL A 39 19.98 -0.44 -7.74
N LEU A 40 19.51 -0.79 -8.94
CA LEU A 40 18.17 -1.32 -9.15
C LEU A 40 18.22 -2.84 -8.96
N LYS A 41 17.36 -3.37 -8.10
CA LYS A 41 17.27 -4.80 -7.80
C LYS A 41 15.85 -5.22 -7.40
N CYS A 42 15.60 -6.52 -7.44
CA CYS A 42 14.32 -7.10 -7.07
C CYS A 42 14.06 -7.02 -5.55
N ASN A 43 12.80 -6.81 -5.18
CA ASN A 43 12.31 -6.96 -3.81
C ASN A 43 11.93 -8.42 -3.52
N GLN A 44 11.58 -8.75 -2.28
CA GLN A 44 10.97 -10.04 -1.95
C GLN A 44 9.60 -10.13 -2.62
N LYS A 45 9.18 -11.33 -3.00
CA LYS A 45 7.82 -11.55 -3.49
C LYS A 45 6.86 -11.88 -2.36
N LEU A 46 5.58 -11.78 -2.64
CA LEU A 46 4.55 -12.40 -1.83
C LEU A 46 4.34 -13.86 -2.26
N LYS A 47 4.03 -14.72 -1.30
CA LYS A 47 3.55 -16.08 -1.54
C LYS A 47 2.26 -16.31 -0.77
N VAL A 48 1.44 -17.20 -1.28
CA VAL A 48 0.24 -17.66 -0.57
C VAL A 48 0.64 -18.11 0.83
N ASP A 49 -0.04 -17.59 1.84
CA ASP A 49 0.18 -18.00 3.22
C ASP A 49 -0.22 -19.47 3.41
N ALA A 50 0.68 -20.25 3.96
CA ALA A 50 0.49 -21.69 4.09
C ALA A 50 -0.73 -21.99 4.97
N GLY A 51 -1.55 -22.93 4.53
CA GLY A 51 -2.64 -23.44 5.32
C GLY A 51 -3.96 -23.57 4.60
N ASN A 52 -5.04 -23.53 5.34
CA ASN A 52 -6.39 -23.71 4.81
C ASN A 52 -6.76 -22.57 3.86
N GLU A 53 -7.51 -22.92 2.84
CA GLU A 53 -8.06 -21.97 1.91
C GLU A 53 -8.93 -20.94 2.63
N VAL A 54 -8.61 -19.67 2.43
CA VAL A 54 -9.44 -18.56 2.89
C VAL A 54 -10.56 -18.36 1.87
N ILE A 55 -11.78 -18.65 2.27
CA ILE A 55 -12.95 -18.69 1.37
C ILE A 55 -13.85 -17.46 1.46
N VAL A 56 -13.39 -16.39 2.11
CA VAL A 56 -14.10 -15.12 2.20
C VAL A 56 -13.12 -13.95 2.08
N ASP A 57 -13.63 -12.80 1.66
CA ASP A 57 -12.88 -11.55 1.60
C ASP A 57 -12.51 -11.10 3.02
N LEU A 58 -11.22 -11.15 3.37
CA LEU A 58 -10.73 -10.61 4.64
C LEU A 58 -10.42 -9.13 4.47
N ILE A 59 -11.14 -8.30 5.19
CA ILE A 59 -11.08 -6.84 5.08
C ILE A 59 -10.37 -6.17 6.24
N LEU A 60 -10.07 -6.91 7.29
CA LEU A 60 -9.39 -6.40 8.47
C LEU A 60 -8.55 -7.51 9.11
N PHE A 61 -7.34 -7.16 9.51
CA PHE A 61 -6.49 -7.97 10.39
C PHE A 61 -6.32 -7.29 11.75
N TYR A 62 -6.18 -8.10 12.78
CA TYR A 62 -5.82 -7.60 14.11
C TYR A 62 -4.96 -8.60 14.88
N VAL A 63 -3.93 -8.10 15.54
CA VAL A 63 -3.05 -8.90 16.41
C VAL A 63 -3.12 -8.29 17.82
N PRO A 64 -3.89 -8.89 18.74
CA PRO A 64 -3.92 -8.44 20.12
C PRO A 64 -2.55 -8.55 20.77
N ALA A 65 -2.13 -7.50 21.48
CA ALA A 65 -0.84 -7.47 22.17
C ALA A 65 -0.78 -8.51 23.30
N SER A 66 -1.92 -8.79 23.96
CA SER A 66 -2.01 -9.69 25.11
C SER A 66 -1.81 -11.17 24.78
N ASN A 67 -2.13 -11.62 23.56
CA ASN A 67 -1.97 -13.02 23.16
C ASN A 67 -1.14 -13.25 21.90
N GLY A 68 -0.87 -12.19 21.12
CA GLY A 68 -0.05 -12.27 19.94
C GLY A 68 -0.58 -13.19 18.82
N ILE A 69 -1.89 -13.44 18.78
CA ILE A 69 -2.55 -14.29 17.79
C ILE A 69 -3.06 -13.40 16.64
N LEU A 70 -2.84 -13.80 15.39
CA LEU A 70 -3.39 -13.07 14.25
C LEU A 70 -4.86 -13.47 14.02
N TYR A 71 -5.73 -12.47 13.99
CA TYR A 71 -7.14 -12.62 13.60
C TYR A 71 -7.40 -11.94 12.26
N GLY A 72 -8.22 -12.59 11.43
CA GLY A 72 -8.72 -12.05 10.17
C GLY A 72 -10.24 -11.97 10.20
N PHE A 73 -10.80 -10.85 9.76
CA PHE A 73 -12.22 -10.57 9.80
C PHE A 73 -12.76 -10.41 8.38
N GLY A 74 -13.80 -11.20 8.07
CA GLY A 74 -14.34 -11.31 6.74
C GLY A 74 -15.60 -10.48 6.50
N ASP A 75 -15.91 -10.29 5.21
CA ASP A 75 -17.11 -9.59 4.73
C ASP A 75 -18.41 -10.36 5.03
N THR A 76 -18.32 -11.66 5.37
CA THR A 76 -19.47 -12.54 5.71
C THR A 76 -19.62 -12.77 7.21
N GLY A 77 -18.92 -12.02 8.06
CA GLY A 77 -18.94 -12.19 9.52
C GLY A 77 -18.05 -13.32 10.03
N LYS A 78 -17.34 -14.03 9.17
CA LYS A 78 -16.39 -15.06 9.61
C LYS A 78 -15.17 -14.43 10.26
N ILE A 79 -14.77 -14.99 11.39
CA ILE A 79 -13.53 -14.66 12.12
C ILE A 79 -12.59 -15.83 11.98
N TYR A 80 -11.45 -15.55 11.39
CA TYR A 80 -10.34 -16.49 11.24
C TYR A 80 -9.29 -16.25 12.31
N ARG A 81 -8.59 -17.31 12.69
CA ARG A 81 -7.47 -17.24 13.64
C ARG A 81 -6.26 -17.97 13.06
N LYS A 82 -5.08 -17.42 13.32
CA LYS A 82 -3.79 -18.02 12.99
C LYS A 82 -2.85 -17.88 14.20
N ASN A 83 -2.47 -19.01 14.78
CA ASN A 83 -1.62 -19.05 15.97
C ASN A 83 -0.21 -19.52 15.61
N GLY A 84 0.63 -18.60 15.20
CA GLY A 84 2.00 -18.80 14.73
C GLY A 84 2.16 -18.61 13.21
N LEU A 85 3.36 -18.23 12.78
CA LEU A 85 3.65 -17.89 11.38
C LEU A 85 3.38 -19.04 10.40
N ASP A 86 3.64 -20.28 10.81
CA ASP A 86 3.45 -21.47 9.96
C ASP A 86 2.16 -22.23 10.28
N ALA A 87 1.31 -21.71 11.20
CA ALA A 87 0.02 -22.29 11.49
C ALA A 87 -0.97 -22.07 10.32
N THR A 88 -1.96 -22.94 10.23
CA THR A 88 -3.05 -22.80 9.28
C THR A 88 -4.10 -21.80 9.79
N TRP A 89 -4.80 -21.16 8.87
CA TRP A 89 -5.99 -20.36 9.18
C TRP A 89 -7.14 -21.27 9.57
N GLU A 90 -7.83 -20.94 10.67
CA GLU A 90 -9.02 -21.65 11.13
C GLU A 90 -10.18 -20.68 11.37
N VAL A 91 -11.40 -21.06 11.00
CA VAL A 91 -12.60 -20.31 11.37
C VAL A 91 -12.94 -20.59 12.81
N VAL A 92 -12.91 -19.59 13.69
CA VAL A 92 -13.22 -19.73 15.11
C VAL A 92 -14.64 -19.29 15.45
N TYR A 93 -15.21 -18.39 14.64
CA TYR A 93 -16.54 -17.86 14.85
C TYR A 93 -17.15 -17.34 13.54
N THR A 94 -18.49 -17.29 13.49
CA THR A 94 -19.23 -16.59 12.44
C THR A 94 -20.27 -15.71 13.11
N ASP A 95 -20.10 -14.39 12.99
CA ASP A 95 -21.07 -13.43 13.50
C ASP A 95 -22.28 -13.36 12.57
N ALA A 96 -23.48 -13.61 13.13
CA ALA A 96 -24.71 -13.67 12.34
C ALA A 96 -25.12 -12.29 11.77
N ASN A 97 -24.57 -11.19 12.31
CA ASN A 97 -24.83 -9.85 11.82
C ASN A 97 -24.04 -9.50 10.55
N GLY A 98 -23.23 -10.42 10.05
CA GLY A 98 -22.52 -10.29 8.78
C GLY A 98 -21.21 -9.51 8.87
N LYS A 99 -20.93 -8.71 7.86
CA LYS A 99 -19.65 -8.03 7.64
C LYS A 99 -19.07 -7.35 8.90
N ILE A 100 -17.81 -7.68 9.24
CA ILE A 100 -17.09 -7.08 10.36
C ILE A 100 -16.18 -5.98 9.83
N THR A 101 -16.36 -4.75 10.33
CA THR A 101 -15.71 -3.54 9.83
C THR A 101 -14.82 -2.83 10.86
N GLY A 102 -14.64 -3.41 12.02
CA GLY A 102 -13.73 -2.91 13.05
C GLY A 102 -13.39 -3.99 14.05
N ALA A 103 -12.16 -3.98 14.55
CA ALA A 103 -11.72 -4.84 15.65
C ALA A 103 -10.59 -4.16 16.42
N ALA A 104 -10.55 -4.38 17.73
CA ALA A 104 -9.47 -3.93 18.60
C ALA A 104 -9.45 -4.72 19.91
N GLU A 105 -8.28 -4.79 20.51
CA GLU A 105 -8.14 -5.17 21.92
C GLU A 105 -8.41 -3.98 22.83
N PHE A 106 -9.08 -4.23 23.93
CA PHE A 106 -9.20 -3.26 25.02
C PHE A 106 -9.33 -3.99 26.36
N THR A 107 -8.65 -3.46 27.37
CA THR A 107 -8.65 -4.04 28.72
C THR A 107 -9.68 -3.35 29.60
N ASN A 108 -10.61 -4.13 30.14
CA ASN A 108 -11.60 -3.64 31.09
C ASN A 108 -11.26 -4.07 32.52
N ASN A 109 -11.63 -3.27 33.49
CA ASN A 109 -11.68 -3.64 34.91
C ASN A 109 -13.05 -4.29 35.20
N ASP A 110 -13.05 -5.46 35.83
CA ASP A 110 -14.28 -6.19 36.21
C ASP A 110 -14.89 -5.72 37.54
N GLY A 111 -14.38 -4.63 38.09
CA GLY A 111 -14.82 -4.08 39.40
C GLY A 111 -14.16 -4.78 40.61
N SER A 112 -13.25 -5.72 40.36
CA SER A 112 -12.52 -6.48 41.43
C SER A 112 -11.00 -6.29 41.29
N ASP A 113 -10.57 -5.18 40.70
CA ASP A 113 -9.17 -4.89 40.35
C ASP A 113 -8.52 -5.92 39.39
N ASN A 114 -9.34 -6.69 38.68
CA ASN A 114 -8.88 -7.57 37.61
C ASN A 114 -8.94 -6.87 36.27
N TYR A 115 -7.82 -6.83 35.58
CA TYR A 115 -7.65 -6.26 34.26
C TYR A 115 -7.82 -7.37 33.23
N ILE A 116 -8.97 -7.38 32.53
CA ILE A 116 -9.33 -8.42 31.59
C ILE A 116 -9.20 -7.88 30.18
N PRO A 117 -8.28 -8.37 29.34
CA PRO A 117 -8.21 -8.02 27.95
C PRO A 117 -9.30 -8.73 27.15
N TYR A 118 -10.04 -7.94 26.36
CA TYR A 118 -11.06 -8.41 25.44
C TYR A 118 -10.65 -8.09 24.01
N LEU A 119 -11.01 -8.98 23.09
CA LEU A 119 -11.09 -8.66 21.67
C LEU A 119 -12.51 -8.21 21.36
N TYR A 120 -12.64 -6.98 20.88
CA TYR A 120 -13.89 -6.39 20.41
C TYR A 120 -13.94 -6.44 18.88
N TRP A 121 -15.12 -6.62 18.32
CA TRP A 121 -15.37 -6.41 16.89
C TRP A 121 -16.74 -5.79 16.66
N ALA A 122 -16.89 -5.08 15.53
CA ALA A 122 -18.13 -4.43 15.14
C ALA A 122 -18.60 -4.93 13.77
N THR A 123 -19.89 -5.21 13.71
CA THR A 123 -20.67 -5.37 12.50
C THR A 123 -21.44 -4.09 12.19
N GLU A 124 -22.38 -4.09 11.24
CA GLU A 124 -23.11 -2.88 10.84
C GLU A 124 -23.79 -2.16 12.02
N THR A 125 -24.41 -2.93 12.93
CA THR A 125 -25.23 -2.35 14.01
C THR A 125 -24.84 -2.84 15.40
N LYS A 126 -23.87 -3.72 15.51
CA LYS A 126 -23.56 -4.41 16.77
C LYS A 126 -22.07 -4.41 17.06
N VAL A 127 -21.78 -4.40 18.35
CA VAL A 127 -20.46 -4.71 18.89
C VAL A 127 -20.56 -6.03 19.65
N SER A 128 -19.67 -6.94 19.37
CA SER A 128 -19.48 -8.19 20.10
C SER A 128 -18.07 -8.23 20.69
N ARG A 129 -17.85 -9.08 21.68
CA ARG A 129 -16.53 -9.22 22.30
C ARG A 129 -16.30 -10.63 22.84
N ILE A 130 -15.05 -10.96 23.08
CA ILE A 130 -14.62 -12.16 23.80
C ILE A 130 -13.44 -11.84 24.70
N LYS A 131 -13.37 -12.46 25.87
CA LYS A 131 -12.14 -12.45 26.67
C LYS A 131 -11.02 -13.12 25.87
N LEU A 132 -9.82 -12.52 25.83
CA LEU A 132 -8.70 -13.13 25.10
C LEU A 132 -8.24 -14.47 25.68
N SER A 133 -8.57 -14.74 26.96
CA SER A 133 -8.42 -16.05 27.60
C SER A 133 -9.62 -16.98 27.39
N GLY A 134 -10.68 -16.53 26.75
CA GLY A 134 -11.93 -17.27 26.56
C GLY A 134 -11.86 -18.34 25.48
N THR A 135 -12.82 -19.23 25.53
CA THR A 135 -12.98 -20.36 24.58
C THR A 135 -13.94 -19.98 23.46
N TRP A 136 -13.46 -20.01 22.21
CA TRP A 136 -14.32 -19.86 21.04
C TRP A 136 -15.17 -21.10 20.78
N PRO A 137 -16.41 -20.99 20.35
CA PRO A 137 -17.27 -19.80 20.31
C PRO A 137 -18.04 -19.57 21.63
N THR A 138 -17.82 -20.39 22.66
CA THR A 138 -18.68 -20.52 23.85
C THR A 138 -18.71 -19.25 24.71
N ASP A 139 -17.57 -18.56 24.82
CA ASP A 139 -17.42 -17.38 25.67
C ASP A 139 -17.61 -16.06 24.92
N VAL A 140 -18.16 -16.12 23.71
CA VAL A 140 -18.48 -14.92 22.91
C VAL A 140 -19.67 -14.20 23.56
N GLU A 141 -19.48 -12.93 23.89
CA GLU A 141 -20.56 -12.02 24.26
C GLU A 141 -21.09 -11.36 22.98
N HIS A 142 -22.01 -12.07 22.31
CA HIS A 142 -22.62 -11.63 21.05
C HIS A 142 -23.60 -10.49 21.32
N ASP A 143 -23.66 -9.49 20.40
CA ASP A 143 -24.55 -8.32 20.50
C ASP A 143 -24.38 -7.54 21.84
N TRP A 144 -23.18 -7.53 22.40
CA TRP A 144 -22.88 -6.88 23.65
C TRP A 144 -23.21 -5.37 23.64
N GLY A 145 -23.00 -4.71 22.52
CA GLY A 145 -23.32 -3.28 22.32
C GLY A 145 -24.08 -3.03 21.02
N SER A 146 -24.77 -1.88 20.93
CA SER A 146 -25.50 -1.47 19.73
C SER A 146 -24.98 -0.16 19.17
N LEU A 147 -24.79 -0.12 17.83
CA LEU A 147 -24.33 1.01 17.05
C LEU A 147 -25.48 1.61 16.22
N ASN A 148 -25.29 2.80 15.65
CA ASN A 148 -26.31 3.53 14.89
C ASN A 148 -26.61 2.93 13.50
N GLY A 149 -25.82 1.93 13.03
CA GLY A 149 -26.13 1.24 11.78
C GLY A 149 -25.82 2.04 10.52
N ASP A 150 -24.77 2.82 10.53
CA ASP A 150 -24.23 3.38 9.29
C ASP A 150 -23.31 2.32 8.65
N PRO A 151 -23.53 1.93 7.38
CA PRO A 151 -22.75 0.87 6.70
C PRO A 151 -21.28 1.24 6.45
N ALA A 152 -20.82 2.37 6.92
CA ALA A 152 -19.41 2.74 6.89
C ALA A 152 -18.56 1.80 7.77
N TRP A 153 -17.29 2.09 7.88
CA TRP A 153 -16.38 1.34 8.72
C TRP A 153 -16.55 1.73 10.19
N HIS A 154 -16.57 0.73 11.07
CA HIS A 154 -16.53 0.91 12.52
C HIS A 154 -15.10 0.75 13.04
N THR A 155 -14.13 1.46 12.42
CA THR A 155 -12.74 1.41 12.86
C THR A 155 -12.64 1.70 14.35
N MET A 156 -11.85 0.89 15.04
CA MET A 156 -11.64 0.95 16.47
C MET A 156 -10.19 1.29 16.81
N ALA A 157 -9.97 2.09 17.84
CA ALA A 157 -8.65 2.27 18.42
C ALA A 157 -8.76 2.61 19.91
N GLU A 158 -7.81 2.09 20.68
CA GLU A 158 -7.58 2.56 22.04
C GLU A 158 -6.93 3.95 21.98
N ALA A 159 -7.51 4.90 22.69
CA ALA A 159 -6.99 6.24 22.85
C ALA A 159 -7.50 6.84 24.16
N LEU A 160 -6.69 7.66 24.84
CA LEU A 160 -7.11 8.42 26.01
C LEU A 160 -7.72 7.54 27.14
N GLY A 161 -7.25 6.28 27.25
CA GLY A 161 -7.70 5.30 28.24
C GLY A 161 -9.12 4.74 28.00
N VAL A 162 -9.61 4.79 26.75
CA VAL A 162 -10.88 4.21 26.31
C VAL A 162 -10.75 3.57 24.95
N LEU A 163 -11.65 2.64 24.61
CA LEU A 163 -11.80 2.16 23.24
C LEU A 163 -12.80 3.07 22.52
N LEU A 164 -12.37 3.70 21.46
CA LEU A 164 -13.22 4.52 20.58
C LEU A 164 -13.60 3.74 19.33
N ILE A 165 -14.83 3.96 18.86
CA ILE A 165 -15.41 3.25 17.71
C ILE A 165 -16.07 4.28 16.79
N CYS A 166 -15.73 4.28 15.50
CA CYS A 166 -16.47 5.07 14.51
C CYS A 166 -17.91 4.54 14.40
N ASP A 167 -18.92 5.42 14.56
CA ASP A 167 -20.32 5.04 14.52
C ASP A 167 -21.15 6.09 13.74
N GLY A 168 -21.08 6.06 12.43
CA GLY A 168 -21.69 7.07 11.58
C GLY A 168 -21.09 8.45 11.83
N LYS A 169 -21.92 9.44 12.21
CA LYS A 169 -21.44 10.77 12.61
C LYS A 169 -20.84 10.80 14.02
N ASP A 170 -21.09 9.76 14.82
CA ASP A 170 -20.73 9.71 16.22
C ASP A 170 -19.42 8.93 16.45
N LEU A 171 -18.77 9.16 17.59
CA LEU A 171 -17.80 8.22 18.16
C LEU A 171 -18.48 7.53 19.35
N ALA A 172 -18.65 6.21 19.26
CA ALA A 172 -18.98 5.39 20.40
C ALA A 172 -17.73 5.11 21.24
N MET A 173 -17.93 4.74 22.51
CA MET A 173 -16.84 4.55 23.47
C MET A 173 -17.14 3.37 24.39
N VAL A 174 -16.10 2.60 24.69
CA VAL A 174 -16.07 1.69 25.85
C VAL A 174 -15.09 2.27 26.86
N ASP A 175 -15.55 2.51 28.07
CA ASP A 175 -14.66 2.98 29.13
C ASP A 175 -13.93 1.83 29.83
N PHE A 176 -13.07 2.17 30.77
CA PHE A 176 -12.26 1.22 31.50
C PHE A 176 -13.08 0.26 32.37
N GLU A 177 -14.22 0.70 32.91
CA GLU A 177 -15.16 -0.12 33.65
C GLU A 177 -16.04 -1.01 32.75
N GLY A 178 -15.89 -0.90 31.45
CA GLY A 178 -16.66 -1.66 30.46
C GLY A 178 -18.05 -1.06 30.19
N ALA A 179 -18.32 0.20 30.54
CA ALA A 179 -19.54 0.85 30.16
C ALA A 179 -19.47 1.31 28.69
N PHE A 180 -20.59 1.10 27.97
CA PHE A 180 -20.69 1.42 26.54
C PHE A 180 -21.53 2.66 26.32
N ALA A 181 -20.94 3.67 25.68
CA ALA A 181 -21.60 4.92 25.32
C ALA A 181 -21.73 5.03 23.79
N ALA A 182 -22.96 5.02 23.31
CA ALA A 182 -23.31 5.13 21.88
C ALA A 182 -24.73 5.67 21.69
N GLY A 183 -25.19 5.84 20.47
CA GLY A 183 -26.57 6.21 20.13
C GLY A 183 -26.98 7.58 20.66
N ALA A 184 -27.83 7.61 21.69
CA ALA A 184 -28.34 8.87 22.27
C ALA A 184 -27.30 9.64 23.10
N ASN A 185 -26.24 8.95 23.57
CA ASN A 185 -25.17 9.52 24.39
C ASN A 185 -23.79 9.07 23.88
N PRO A 186 -23.39 9.47 22.66
CA PRO A 186 -22.07 9.14 22.14
C PRO A 186 -20.97 9.88 22.91
N ALA A 187 -19.74 9.40 22.80
CA ALA A 187 -18.58 10.10 23.35
C ALA A 187 -18.33 11.44 22.66
N LEU A 188 -18.57 11.49 21.35
CA LEU A 188 -18.49 12.71 20.54
C LEU A 188 -19.54 12.65 19.42
N ASP A 189 -20.22 13.75 19.17
CA ASP A 189 -21.19 13.94 18.08
C ASP A 189 -20.67 14.96 17.08
N LEU A 190 -20.59 14.57 15.81
CA LEU A 190 -20.23 15.49 14.71
C LEU A 190 -21.46 16.16 14.10
N PRO A 191 -21.26 17.24 13.33
CA PRO A 191 -22.33 17.88 12.59
C PRO A 191 -23.05 16.88 11.66
N ARG A 192 -24.34 17.12 11.45
CA ARG A 192 -25.17 16.28 10.59
C ARG A 192 -24.57 16.13 9.17
N GLY A 193 -24.65 14.92 8.65
CA GLY A 193 -24.19 14.57 7.30
C GLY A 193 -22.75 14.08 7.23
N HIS A 194 -22.01 14.10 8.35
CA HIS A 194 -20.70 13.48 8.42
C HIS A 194 -20.82 11.97 8.70
N ARG A 195 -19.88 11.19 8.16
CA ARG A 195 -19.71 9.76 8.42
C ARG A 195 -18.26 9.48 8.68
N ASN A 196 -17.95 9.03 9.88
CA ASN A 196 -16.61 8.62 10.29
C ASN A 196 -16.26 7.30 9.61
N LYS A 197 -15.00 7.16 9.22
CA LYS A 197 -14.53 5.95 8.53
C LYS A 197 -13.25 5.37 9.12
N CYS A 198 -12.34 6.21 9.56
CA CYS A 198 -11.07 5.79 10.12
C CYS A 198 -10.72 6.65 11.33
N LEU A 199 -10.03 6.06 12.29
CA LEU A 199 -9.53 6.75 13.46
C LEU A 199 -8.16 6.21 13.87
N LEU A 200 -7.38 7.06 14.53
CA LEU A 200 -6.07 6.78 15.06
C LEU A 200 -5.95 7.37 16.47
N GLY A 201 -5.63 6.54 17.45
CA GLY A 201 -5.28 6.98 18.79
C GLY A 201 -3.84 7.48 18.86
N LEU A 202 -3.66 8.63 19.51
CA LEU A 202 -2.38 9.17 19.91
C LEU A 202 -2.37 9.36 21.41
N ASP A 203 -1.20 9.62 22.00
CA ASP A 203 -1.05 9.70 23.46
C ASP A 203 -2.01 10.67 24.14
N GLN A 204 -2.24 11.86 23.53
CA GLN A 204 -3.02 12.94 24.12
C GLN A 204 -4.24 13.36 23.31
N LEU A 205 -4.46 12.76 22.16
CA LEU A 205 -5.60 13.08 21.29
C LEU A 205 -5.93 11.91 20.36
N VAL A 206 -7.12 11.94 19.84
CA VAL A 206 -7.54 11.07 18.75
C VAL A 206 -7.69 11.89 17.46
N VAL A 207 -7.26 11.29 16.37
CA VAL A 207 -7.42 11.83 15.01
C VAL A 207 -8.34 10.91 14.24
N PHE A 208 -9.34 11.46 13.57
CA PHE A 208 -10.27 10.65 12.81
C PHE A 208 -10.73 11.35 11.54
N GLY A 209 -11.07 10.55 10.56
CA GLY A 209 -11.47 10.99 9.23
C GLY A 209 -12.93 10.74 8.95
N SER A 210 -13.60 11.70 8.30
CA SER A 210 -14.98 11.55 7.86
C SER A 210 -15.19 11.98 6.42
N THR A 211 -16.30 11.51 5.85
CA THR A 211 -16.88 12.01 4.60
C THR A 211 -18.11 12.81 4.92
N LYS A 212 -18.40 13.89 4.19
CA LYS A 212 -19.65 14.65 4.33
C LYS A 212 -20.56 14.35 3.14
N GLY A 213 -21.66 13.63 3.40
CA GLY A 213 -22.62 13.22 2.38
C GLY A 213 -22.06 12.17 1.40
N ASP A 214 -22.91 11.65 0.52
CA ASP A 214 -22.54 10.60 -0.46
C ASP A 214 -22.10 11.18 -1.80
N LYS A 215 -22.38 12.46 -2.06
CA LYS A 215 -22.18 13.10 -3.37
C LYS A 215 -21.27 14.32 -3.32
N VAL A 216 -20.79 14.70 -2.14
CA VAL A 216 -19.96 15.89 -1.96
C VAL A 216 -18.50 15.45 -1.81
N GLU A 217 -17.63 16.04 -2.59
CA GLU A 217 -16.18 15.80 -2.48
C GLU A 217 -15.61 16.59 -1.29
N GLU A 218 -16.05 16.25 -0.07
CA GLU A 218 -15.56 16.84 1.16
C GLU A 218 -15.13 15.74 2.14
N GLY A 219 -13.83 15.62 2.33
CA GLY A 219 -13.20 14.87 3.42
C GLY A 219 -12.88 15.82 4.58
N TRP A 220 -13.08 15.36 5.80
CA TRP A 220 -12.76 16.14 6.98
C TRP A 220 -11.90 15.35 7.95
N LEU A 221 -10.82 15.97 8.39
CA LEU A 221 -9.95 15.49 9.46
C LEU A 221 -10.32 16.23 10.75
N TRP A 222 -10.50 15.46 11.80
CA TRP A 222 -10.89 15.94 13.12
C TRP A 222 -9.88 15.53 14.16
N THR A 223 -9.75 16.35 15.21
CA THR A 223 -8.97 16.01 16.39
C THR A 223 -9.79 16.26 17.65
N TRP A 224 -9.62 15.39 18.65
CA TRP A 224 -10.32 15.46 19.91
C TRP A 224 -9.44 14.93 21.06
N ASP A 225 -9.55 15.55 22.26
CA ASP A 225 -8.76 15.22 23.45
C ASP A 225 -9.60 14.59 24.57
N LYS A 226 -10.87 14.31 24.32
CA LYS A 226 -11.85 13.81 25.31
C LYS A 226 -12.14 14.79 26.47
N ILE A 227 -11.40 15.89 26.61
CA ILE A 227 -11.60 16.91 27.65
C ILE A 227 -12.67 17.91 27.17
N GLN A 228 -12.57 18.32 25.92
CA GLN A 228 -13.52 19.21 25.30
C GLN A 228 -14.82 18.46 24.96
N PRO A 229 -16.01 19.11 25.15
CA PRO A 229 -17.29 18.51 24.75
C PRO A 229 -17.48 18.43 23.24
N SER A 230 -16.55 19.00 22.46
CA SER A 230 -16.53 18.98 20.99
C SER A 230 -15.10 18.78 20.50
N TRP A 231 -14.95 18.61 19.18
CA TRP A 231 -13.62 18.52 18.56
C TRP A 231 -12.79 19.79 18.80
N ILE A 232 -11.47 19.62 18.90
CA ILE A 232 -10.51 20.73 19.07
C ILE A 232 -10.25 21.42 17.72
N GLN A 233 -10.02 20.61 16.71
CA GLN A 233 -9.62 21.07 15.39
C GLN A 233 -10.34 20.31 14.28
N ARG A 234 -10.53 20.96 13.14
CA ARG A 234 -10.98 20.32 11.91
C ARG A 234 -10.28 20.88 10.70
N ARG A 235 -10.03 20.04 9.72
CA ARG A 235 -9.48 20.43 8.41
C ARG A 235 -10.27 19.78 7.31
N MET A 236 -10.60 20.55 6.27
CA MET A 236 -11.28 20.06 5.09
C MET A 236 -10.26 19.74 4.00
N ILE A 237 -10.51 18.67 3.26
CA ILE A 237 -9.84 18.31 2.02
C ILE A 237 -10.91 18.26 0.94
N ALA A 238 -10.62 18.80 -0.26
CA ALA A 238 -11.50 18.71 -1.42
C ALA A 238 -11.40 17.32 -2.08
N GLU A 239 -11.67 16.27 -1.28
CA GLU A 239 -11.64 14.86 -1.68
C GLU A 239 -12.83 14.13 -1.07
N ARG A 240 -13.30 13.08 -1.72
CA ARG A 240 -14.42 12.27 -1.24
C ARG A 240 -14.04 11.42 -0.03
N GLY A 241 -14.00 12.04 1.15
CA GLY A 241 -13.74 11.39 2.42
C GLY A 241 -12.27 11.15 2.72
N ILE A 242 -12.01 10.80 3.96
CA ILE A 242 -10.72 10.29 4.44
C ILE A 242 -10.88 8.81 4.67
N ASN A 243 -10.02 8.02 4.04
CA ASN A 243 -10.15 6.56 3.98
C ASN A 243 -9.25 5.85 4.99
N ALA A 244 -8.03 6.34 5.19
CA ALA A 244 -7.08 5.73 6.11
C ALA A 244 -6.15 6.80 6.71
N ILE A 245 -5.75 6.57 7.96
CA ILE A 245 -4.81 7.41 8.70
C ILE A 245 -3.76 6.49 9.31
N LEU A 246 -2.49 6.85 9.18
CA LEU A 246 -1.38 6.08 9.69
C LEU A 246 -0.28 6.99 10.24
N GLN A 247 0.24 6.68 11.43
CA GLN A 247 1.35 7.40 12.05
C GLN A 247 2.66 6.64 11.84
N GLY A 248 3.51 7.16 10.98
CA GLY A 248 4.91 6.73 10.82
C GLY A 248 5.87 7.83 11.27
N GLU A 249 6.93 8.12 10.48
CA GLU A 249 7.78 9.31 10.69
C GLU A 249 6.95 10.59 10.72
N PHE A 250 5.84 10.59 10.02
CA PHE A 250 4.83 11.64 9.99
C PHE A 250 3.42 11.01 9.90
N MET A 251 2.40 11.80 10.11
CA MET A 251 1.03 11.34 9.92
C MET A 251 0.65 11.38 8.45
N ALA A 252 0.47 10.20 7.87
CA ALA A 252 0.03 10.00 6.49
C ALA A 252 -1.48 9.77 6.46
N ILE A 253 -2.15 10.42 5.51
CA ILE A 253 -3.60 10.37 5.35
C ILE A 253 -3.91 10.06 3.89
N GLN A 254 -4.61 8.97 3.64
CA GLN A 254 -5.15 8.71 2.32
C GLN A 254 -6.57 9.23 2.25
N ALA A 255 -6.86 10.05 1.24
CA ALA A 255 -8.16 10.68 1.05
C ALA A 255 -8.64 10.55 -0.39
N GLY A 256 -9.97 10.49 -0.54
CA GLY A 256 -10.65 10.43 -1.82
C GLY A 256 -10.54 9.11 -2.56
N VAL A 257 -10.98 9.15 -3.82
CA VAL A 257 -10.97 8.01 -4.74
C VAL A 257 -9.99 8.20 -5.90
N ARG A 258 -9.24 9.29 -5.89
CA ARG A 258 -8.24 9.64 -6.92
C ARG A 258 -6.80 9.42 -6.44
N GLY A 259 -6.60 8.63 -5.39
CA GLY A 259 -5.28 8.24 -4.90
C GLY A 259 -4.50 9.33 -4.18
N GLY A 260 -5.15 10.35 -3.61
CA GLY A 260 -4.46 11.42 -2.89
C GLY A 260 -3.84 10.94 -1.58
N LEU A 261 -2.54 11.22 -1.36
CA LEU A 261 -1.83 11.02 -0.11
C LEU A 261 -1.45 12.38 0.47
N TYR A 262 -1.82 12.60 1.73
CA TYR A 262 -1.64 13.86 2.45
C TYR A 262 -0.76 13.67 3.66
N PHE A 263 -0.05 14.72 4.00
CA PHE A 263 0.70 14.89 5.23
C PHE A 263 -0.05 15.84 6.17
N TRP A 264 -0.09 15.52 7.44
CA TRP A 264 -0.60 16.38 8.48
C TRP A 264 0.42 16.56 9.62
N ASP A 265 0.71 17.80 9.96
CA ASP A 265 1.66 18.22 11.00
C ASP A 265 0.98 18.96 12.17
N THR A 266 -0.29 18.71 12.43
CA THR A 266 -1.15 19.42 13.38
C THR A 266 -1.61 20.82 12.95
N SER A 267 -0.88 21.51 12.09
CA SER A 267 -1.21 22.84 11.58
C SER A 267 -1.66 22.83 10.12
N SER A 268 -1.00 22.05 9.31
CA SER A 268 -1.15 22.01 7.86
C SER A 268 -1.54 20.62 7.38
N LEU A 269 -2.40 20.57 6.38
CA LEU A 269 -2.79 19.37 5.68
C LEU A 269 -2.43 19.56 4.20
N ILE A 270 -1.36 18.91 3.76
CA ILE A 270 -0.75 19.15 2.46
C ILE A 270 -0.75 17.86 1.67
N ARG A 271 -1.22 17.91 0.42
CA ARG A 271 -1.05 16.79 -0.51
C ARG A 271 0.41 16.63 -0.85
N ILE A 272 0.96 15.46 -0.61
CA ILE A 272 2.37 15.14 -0.81
C ILE A 272 2.61 14.22 -2.00
N LYS A 273 1.61 13.40 -2.37
CA LYS A 273 1.76 12.42 -3.43
C LYS A 273 0.40 12.00 -4.00
N LYS A 274 0.42 11.42 -5.20
CA LYS A 274 -0.69 10.69 -5.80
C LYS A 274 -0.24 9.25 -6.07
N PHE A 275 -1.09 8.26 -5.74
CA PHE A 275 -0.87 6.89 -6.22
C PHE A 275 -1.08 6.83 -7.73
N PRO A 276 -0.36 5.94 -8.44
CA PRO A 276 -0.56 5.73 -9.87
C PRO A 276 -2.01 5.34 -10.23
N GLY A 277 -2.41 5.68 -11.44
CA GLY A 277 -3.76 5.43 -11.95
C GLY A 277 -4.68 6.66 -11.84
N GLU A 278 -5.81 6.60 -12.55
CA GLU A 278 -6.83 7.64 -12.51
C GLU A 278 -7.59 7.62 -11.19
N PHE A 279 -7.94 6.42 -10.73
CA PHE A 279 -8.64 6.16 -9.48
C PHE A 279 -7.76 5.35 -8.53
N GLY A 280 -8.04 5.45 -7.25
CA GLY A 280 -7.38 4.65 -6.23
C GLY A 280 -7.77 5.09 -4.82
N TRP A 281 -8.04 4.12 -3.96
CA TRP A 281 -8.32 4.35 -2.54
C TRP A 281 -7.73 3.23 -1.68
N VAL A 282 -7.63 3.48 -0.39
CA VAL A 282 -7.15 2.50 0.59
C VAL A 282 -8.27 2.21 1.59
N ASN A 283 -8.47 0.95 1.93
CA ASN A 283 -9.40 0.58 2.99
C ASN A 283 -8.80 0.89 4.37
N PRO A 284 -9.61 1.19 5.41
CA PRO A 284 -9.10 1.40 6.76
C PRO A 284 -8.24 0.25 7.30
N GLY A 285 -8.59 -1.02 6.97
CA GLY A 285 -7.78 -2.19 7.29
C GLY A 285 -6.55 -2.39 6.40
N GLY A 286 -6.46 -1.67 5.29
CA GLY A 286 -5.39 -1.79 4.28
C GLY A 286 -4.17 -0.92 4.56
N VAL A 287 -3.82 -0.68 5.81
CA VAL A 287 -2.63 0.10 6.19
C VAL A 287 -1.85 -0.57 7.32
N THR A 288 -0.53 -0.46 7.27
CA THR A 288 0.36 -0.92 8.34
C THR A 288 1.72 -0.23 8.26
N ILE A 289 2.62 -0.50 9.20
CA ILE A 289 4.00 0.01 9.21
C ILE A 289 4.95 -1.17 9.09
N MET A 290 5.89 -1.12 8.17
CA MET A 290 6.96 -2.10 8.02
C MET A 290 8.32 -1.39 7.99
N GLY A 291 9.22 -1.73 8.92
CA GLY A 291 10.54 -1.11 8.99
C GLY A 291 10.52 0.42 9.12
N GLY A 292 9.50 0.97 9.78
CA GLY A 292 9.29 2.43 9.92
C GLY A 292 8.62 3.11 8.72
N LEU A 293 8.33 2.38 7.65
CA LEU A 293 7.65 2.90 6.46
C LEU A 293 6.15 2.61 6.50
N PRO A 294 5.31 3.61 6.28
CA PRO A 294 3.88 3.42 6.03
C PRO A 294 3.65 2.60 4.76
N LEU A 295 2.83 1.55 4.88
CA LEU A 295 2.34 0.74 3.77
C LEU A 295 0.85 0.96 3.54
N PHE A 296 0.44 0.95 2.27
CA PHE A 296 -0.92 1.21 1.82
C PHE A 296 -1.33 0.17 0.78
N GLY A 297 -2.44 -0.53 1.00
CA GLY A 297 -3.08 -1.42 0.04
C GLY A 297 -3.98 -0.63 -0.91
N LEU A 298 -3.52 -0.36 -2.12
CA LEU A 298 -4.26 0.42 -3.12
C LEU A 298 -5.32 -0.43 -3.82
N ASN A 299 -6.51 0.13 -3.97
CA ASN A 299 -7.67 -0.46 -4.64
C ASN A 299 -8.21 0.47 -5.73
N GLY A 300 -8.98 -0.08 -6.68
CA GLY A 300 -9.71 0.68 -7.70
C GLY A 300 -8.84 1.34 -8.75
N SER A 301 -7.59 0.91 -8.88
CA SER A 301 -6.62 1.33 -9.89
C SER A 301 -6.29 0.15 -10.82
N ASP A 302 -5.79 0.43 -11.99
CA ASP A 302 -5.08 -0.53 -12.86
C ASP A 302 -3.70 -0.93 -12.32
N LYS A 303 -3.28 -0.29 -11.22
CA LYS A 303 -1.98 -0.47 -10.54
C LYS A 303 -2.18 -0.85 -9.07
N CYS A 304 -3.13 -1.73 -8.76
CA CYS A 304 -3.38 -2.20 -7.39
C CYS A 304 -2.19 -2.96 -6.82
N GLY A 305 -2.01 -2.87 -5.51
CA GLY A 305 -0.92 -3.54 -4.78
C GLY A 305 -0.58 -2.85 -3.47
N VAL A 306 0.53 -3.24 -2.87
CA VAL A 306 1.00 -2.67 -1.59
C VAL A 306 2.08 -1.64 -1.87
N TYR A 307 1.76 -0.39 -1.61
CA TYR A 307 2.66 0.75 -1.76
C TYR A 307 3.28 1.14 -0.43
N SER A 308 4.53 1.60 -0.48
CA SER A 308 5.16 2.31 0.63
C SER A 308 5.37 3.77 0.28
N TYR A 309 5.30 4.65 1.28
CA TYR A 309 5.74 6.04 1.12
C TYR A 309 6.64 6.45 2.29
N GLY A 310 7.83 6.95 2.01
CA GLY A 310 8.76 7.38 3.04
C GLY A 310 10.22 7.35 2.58
N ARG A 311 11.11 7.48 3.54
CA ARG A 311 12.57 7.40 3.38
C ARG A 311 13.16 6.54 4.50
N LEU A 312 14.29 5.88 4.28
CA LEU A 312 14.99 5.12 5.32
C LEU A 312 15.94 5.98 6.14
N THR A 313 16.58 6.95 5.50
CA THR A 313 17.51 7.88 6.18
C THR A 313 17.13 9.32 5.87
N LYS A 314 17.60 10.25 6.70
CA LYS A 314 17.34 11.69 6.50
C LYS A 314 17.90 12.24 5.19
N ASN A 315 18.86 11.55 4.59
CA ASN A 315 19.49 11.95 3.33
C ASN A 315 18.79 11.39 2.09
N ASP A 316 17.90 10.43 2.27
CA ASP A 316 17.14 9.85 1.17
C ASP A 316 15.94 10.75 0.84
N PRO A 317 15.49 10.81 -0.41
CA PRO A 317 14.23 11.45 -0.77
C PRO A 317 13.04 10.66 -0.20
N TYR A 318 11.94 11.34 0.05
CA TYR A 318 10.66 10.66 0.24
C TYR A 318 10.22 10.04 -1.08
N ALA A 319 10.01 8.73 -1.09
CA ALA A 319 9.71 7.97 -2.29
C ALA A 319 8.43 7.15 -2.13
N LEU A 320 7.57 7.19 -3.14
CA LEU A 320 6.47 6.25 -3.33
C LEU A 320 7.01 5.06 -4.12
N ASN A 321 6.74 3.84 -3.66
CA ASN A 321 7.15 2.62 -4.35
C ASN A 321 6.05 1.56 -4.25
N LEU A 322 5.79 0.84 -5.34
CA LEU A 322 4.98 -0.38 -5.33
C LEU A 322 5.87 -1.53 -4.87
N GLU A 323 5.77 -1.85 -3.57
CA GLU A 323 6.63 -2.85 -2.94
C GLU A 323 6.23 -4.27 -3.33
N TYR A 324 4.91 -4.55 -3.31
CA TYR A 324 4.41 -5.90 -3.51
C TYR A 324 3.14 -5.90 -4.35
N ILE A 325 3.08 -6.85 -5.26
CA ILE A 325 1.85 -7.27 -5.93
C ILE A 325 1.41 -8.62 -5.33
N PRO A 326 0.10 -8.93 -5.29
CA PRO A 326 -0.39 -10.21 -4.81
C PRO A 326 0.24 -11.40 -5.54
N SER A 327 0.30 -12.54 -4.88
CA SER A 327 1.03 -13.73 -5.36
C SER A 327 0.53 -14.28 -6.71
N HIS A 328 -0.71 -13.99 -7.11
CA HIS A 328 -1.25 -14.35 -8.43
C HIS A 328 -0.71 -13.47 -9.59
N GLY A 329 0.08 -12.43 -9.29
CA GLY A 329 0.79 -11.62 -10.30
C GLY A 329 -0.02 -10.55 -11.01
N LYS A 330 -1.29 -10.32 -10.63
CA LYS A 330 -2.14 -9.28 -11.22
C LYS A 330 -2.13 -7.99 -10.42
N MET A 331 -2.35 -6.88 -11.09
CA MET A 331 -2.55 -5.54 -10.51
C MET A 331 -3.91 -4.95 -10.87
N GLU A 332 -4.47 -5.34 -12.01
CA GLU A 332 -5.79 -4.92 -12.46
C GLU A 332 -6.88 -5.78 -11.81
N ASP A 333 -8.03 -5.17 -11.51
CA ASP A 333 -9.23 -5.82 -10.94
C ASP A 333 -9.02 -6.50 -9.59
N VAL A 334 -7.89 -6.23 -8.94
CA VAL A 334 -7.55 -6.76 -7.62
C VAL A 334 -7.86 -5.75 -6.54
N SER A 335 -8.31 -6.23 -5.39
CA SER A 335 -8.50 -5.41 -4.20
C SER A 335 -7.61 -5.92 -3.07
N ILE A 336 -6.95 -4.99 -2.37
CA ILE A 336 -6.24 -5.27 -1.13
C ILE A 336 -7.20 -5.01 0.04
N GLY A 337 -7.54 -6.05 0.78
CA GLY A 337 -8.49 -5.98 1.89
C GLY A 337 -7.85 -5.44 3.15
N ALA A 338 -6.83 -6.11 3.64
CA ALA A 338 -6.15 -5.80 4.89
C ALA A 338 -4.64 -6.01 4.80
N LEU A 339 -3.91 -5.23 5.62
CA LEU A 339 -2.47 -5.36 5.82
C LEU A 339 -2.15 -5.46 7.31
N THR A 340 -1.23 -6.30 7.68
CA THR A 340 -0.68 -6.32 9.05
C THR A 340 0.72 -6.91 9.09
N MET A 341 1.48 -6.52 10.11
CA MET A 341 2.69 -7.22 10.51
C MET A 341 2.34 -8.28 11.55
N TYR A 342 2.69 -9.53 11.27
CA TYR A 342 2.58 -10.62 12.24
C TYR A 342 3.97 -11.22 12.49
N GLY A 343 4.50 -11.01 13.68
CA GLY A 343 5.93 -11.06 13.89
C GLY A 343 6.61 -10.02 12.97
N ASP A 344 7.67 -10.41 12.31
CA ASP A 344 8.38 -9.54 11.35
C ASP A 344 7.95 -9.78 9.89
N VAL A 345 6.81 -10.45 9.66
CA VAL A 345 6.31 -10.84 8.35
C VAL A 345 5.04 -10.07 8.00
N LEU A 346 5.06 -9.38 6.86
CA LEU A 346 3.87 -8.72 6.31
C LEU A 346 2.87 -9.79 5.82
N HIS A 347 1.61 -9.62 6.23
CA HIS A 347 0.45 -10.36 5.72
C HIS A 347 -0.46 -9.42 4.95
N VAL A 348 -0.95 -9.89 3.81
CA VAL A 348 -1.77 -9.12 2.86
C VAL A 348 -2.98 -9.96 2.48
N SER A 349 -4.19 -9.48 2.72
CA SER A 349 -5.37 -10.10 2.13
C SER A 349 -5.69 -9.45 0.79
N TRP A 350 -6.13 -10.27 -0.16
CA TRP A 350 -6.48 -9.81 -1.49
C TRP A 350 -7.72 -10.51 -2.03
N LYS A 351 -8.34 -9.89 -3.04
CA LYS A 351 -9.49 -10.37 -3.77
C LYS A 351 -9.32 -10.10 -5.26
N ASP A 352 -9.57 -11.11 -6.10
CA ASP A 352 -9.68 -11.04 -7.56
C ASP A 352 -11.01 -11.67 -7.98
N GLY A 353 -12.01 -10.84 -8.28
CA GLY A 353 -13.36 -11.32 -8.58
C GLY A 353 -13.98 -12.11 -7.42
N LEU A 354 -14.08 -13.43 -7.58
CA LEU A 354 -14.59 -14.37 -6.58
C LEU A 354 -13.49 -15.16 -5.85
N GLU A 355 -12.24 -14.93 -6.22
CA GLU A 355 -11.09 -15.54 -5.57
C GLU A 355 -10.59 -14.65 -4.43
N PHE A 356 -10.20 -15.27 -3.32
CA PHE A 356 -9.72 -14.60 -2.13
C PHE A 356 -8.48 -15.30 -1.63
N GLY A 357 -7.56 -14.55 -1.07
CA GLY A 357 -6.35 -15.10 -0.51
C GLY A 357 -5.74 -14.24 0.59
N VAL A 358 -4.85 -14.87 1.31
CA VAL A 358 -3.90 -14.20 2.19
C VAL A 358 -2.50 -14.56 1.72
N ASP A 359 -1.72 -13.55 1.47
CA ASP A 359 -0.31 -13.67 1.13
C ASP A 359 0.57 -13.25 2.30
N ARG A 360 1.79 -13.75 2.31
CA ARG A 360 2.87 -13.27 3.18
C ARG A 360 4.16 -13.07 2.40
N ILE A 361 5.09 -12.29 2.93
CA ILE A 361 6.42 -12.16 2.34
C ILE A 361 7.10 -13.53 2.27
N ASP A 362 7.63 -13.84 1.09
CA ASP A 362 8.48 -15.00 0.86
C ASP A 362 9.94 -14.63 1.12
N ALA A 363 10.51 -15.13 2.21
CA ALA A 363 11.91 -14.88 2.56
C ALA A 363 12.91 -15.53 1.60
N ASP A 364 12.47 -16.56 0.88
CA ASP A 364 13.34 -17.42 0.06
C ASP A 364 13.39 -17.01 -1.42
N ASN A 365 12.46 -16.15 -1.85
CA ASN A 365 12.37 -15.78 -3.26
C ASN A 365 12.15 -14.29 -3.47
N LYS A 366 12.77 -13.76 -4.52
CA LYS A 366 12.55 -12.42 -5.04
C LYS A 366 11.39 -12.39 -6.04
N ALA A 367 10.75 -11.24 -6.18
CA ALA A 367 9.78 -10.98 -7.23
C ALA A 367 10.47 -10.61 -8.53
N GLU A 368 9.85 -10.94 -9.65
CA GLU A 368 10.17 -10.25 -10.90
C GLU A 368 9.91 -8.76 -10.71
N ALA A 369 10.75 -7.93 -11.30
CA ALA A 369 10.65 -6.51 -11.12
C ALA A 369 10.71 -5.77 -12.45
N ARG A 370 9.94 -4.70 -12.55
CA ARG A 370 9.93 -3.79 -13.71
C ARG A 370 10.19 -2.37 -13.27
N TYR A 371 11.04 -1.71 -14.01
CA TYR A 371 11.36 -0.28 -13.92
C TYR A 371 10.98 0.39 -15.23
N GLU A 372 10.25 1.49 -15.17
CA GLU A 372 9.96 2.36 -16.31
C GLU A 372 10.54 3.74 -16.01
N GLY A 373 11.48 4.17 -16.84
CA GLY A 373 12.16 5.46 -16.69
C GLY A 373 11.23 6.65 -16.91
N MET A 374 11.75 7.83 -16.59
CA MET A 374 11.10 9.08 -16.96
C MET A 374 11.19 9.32 -18.47
N VAL A 375 10.24 10.05 -19.01
CA VAL A 375 10.31 10.53 -20.40
C VAL A 375 11.50 11.46 -20.57
N PHE A 376 12.27 11.23 -21.62
CA PHE A 376 13.45 12.00 -21.96
C PHE A 376 13.29 12.66 -23.32
N ASP A 377 13.27 13.97 -23.36
CA ASP A 377 13.16 14.82 -24.55
C ASP A 377 14.49 15.48 -24.97
N GLY A 378 15.56 15.19 -24.24
CA GLY A 378 16.89 15.81 -24.49
C GLY A 378 16.98 17.30 -24.20
N GLY A 379 15.97 17.89 -23.55
CA GLY A 379 15.81 19.33 -23.36
C GLY A 379 15.35 20.10 -24.60
N GLU A 380 15.00 19.38 -25.65
CA GLU A 380 14.51 19.91 -26.93
C GLU A 380 13.29 19.11 -27.43
N PRO A 381 12.10 19.37 -26.85
CA PRO A 381 10.91 18.51 -27.06
C PRO A 381 10.39 18.46 -28.51
N PHE A 382 10.73 19.44 -29.37
CA PHE A 382 10.30 19.49 -30.75
C PHE A 382 11.38 19.03 -31.74
N THR A 383 12.50 18.52 -31.25
CA THR A 383 13.59 18.08 -32.11
C THR A 383 13.56 16.55 -32.21
N GLN A 384 13.47 16.04 -33.43
CA GLN A 384 13.61 14.61 -33.66
C GLN A 384 15.02 14.10 -33.32
N LYS A 385 15.09 12.96 -32.69
CA LYS A 385 16.33 12.30 -32.28
C LYS A 385 16.34 10.89 -32.81
N SER A 386 17.52 10.41 -33.18
CA SER A 386 17.78 9.03 -33.57
C SER A 386 18.42 8.32 -32.38
N PHE A 387 17.70 7.42 -31.77
CA PHE A 387 18.16 6.58 -30.67
C PHE A 387 18.76 5.29 -31.23
N ARG A 388 19.93 4.88 -30.75
CA ARG A 388 20.70 3.79 -31.38
C ARG A 388 20.97 2.61 -30.49
N THR A 389 21.50 2.88 -29.29
CA THR A 389 21.95 1.79 -28.40
C THR A 389 21.71 2.14 -26.95
N ILE A 390 21.45 1.08 -26.17
CA ILE A 390 21.37 1.14 -24.70
C ILE A 390 22.53 0.32 -24.14
N LYS A 391 23.43 0.96 -23.38
CA LYS A 391 24.48 0.27 -22.65
C LYS A 391 24.05 0.04 -21.21
N LEU A 392 23.90 -1.22 -20.85
CA LEU A 392 23.59 -1.67 -19.50
C LEU A 392 24.86 -1.97 -18.71
N VAL A 393 24.92 -1.49 -17.47
CA VAL A 393 25.99 -1.85 -16.51
C VAL A 393 25.34 -2.45 -15.29
N THR A 394 25.76 -3.68 -14.93
CA THR A 394 25.28 -4.42 -13.76
C THR A 394 26.40 -4.67 -12.77
N LYS A 395 26.11 -5.20 -11.57
CA LYS A 395 27.07 -6.01 -10.85
C LYS A 395 27.28 -7.33 -11.60
N LYS A 396 28.17 -8.21 -11.11
CA LYS A 396 28.29 -9.55 -11.68
C LYS A 396 26.94 -10.23 -11.65
N LEU A 397 26.45 -10.63 -12.82
CA LEU A 397 25.15 -11.27 -12.95
C LEU A 397 25.18 -12.64 -12.24
N PRO A 398 24.29 -12.91 -11.30
CA PRO A 398 24.16 -14.22 -10.66
C PRO A 398 23.73 -15.29 -11.67
N LYS A 399 23.95 -16.55 -11.31
CA LYS A 399 23.54 -17.68 -12.13
C LYS A 399 22.01 -17.74 -12.28
N ASP A 400 21.55 -18.08 -13.49
CA ASP A 400 20.13 -18.24 -13.85
C ASP A 400 19.27 -16.98 -13.55
N THR A 401 19.90 -15.80 -13.55
CA THR A 401 19.20 -14.50 -13.50
C THR A 401 19.37 -13.78 -14.83
N SER A 402 18.43 -12.91 -15.17
CA SER A 402 18.51 -12.16 -16.42
C SER A 402 17.95 -10.74 -16.33
N VAL A 403 18.30 -9.92 -17.33
CA VAL A 403 17.80 -8.55 -17.49
C VAL A 403 17.36 -8.39 -18.93
N GLU A 404 16.13 -7.90 -19.12
CA GLU A 404 15.59 -7.49 -20.40
C GLU A 404 15.48 -5.97 -20.44
N VAL A 405 15.64 -5.39 -21.60
CA VAL A 405 15.55 -3.95 -21.82
C VAL A 405 14.51 -3.68 -22.88
N PHE A 406 13.62 -2.78 -22.57
CA PHE A 406 12.59 -2.29 -23.47
C PHE A 406 12.77 -0.79 -23.70
N TYR A 407 12.28 -0.31 -24.82
CA TYR A 407 12.23 1.10 -25.14
C TYR A 407 10.92 1.44 -25.82
N ARG A 408 10.57 2.69 -25.80
CA ARG A 408 9.58 3.28 -26.70
C ARG A 408 10.02 4.67 -27.11
N VAL A 409 9.63 5.04 -28.30
CA VAL A 409 9.93 6.34 -28.90
C VAL A 409 8.58 7.02 -29.06
N ASN A 410 8.41 8.17 -28.42
CA ASN A 410 7.15 8.86 -28.16
C ASN A 410 6.24 8.14 -27.15
N GLU A 411 5.47 8.90 -26.39
CA GLU A 411 4.71 8.37 -25.23
C GLU A 411 3.60 7.39 -25.63
N ASP A 412 2.99 7.59 -26.79
CA ASP A 412 1.85 6.81 -27.27
C ASP A 412 2.25 5.50 -27.96
N ASP A 413 3.54 5.27 -28.21
CA ASP A 413 4.03 4.07 -28.84
C ASP A 413 4.02 2.86 -27.89
N GLU A 414 3.89 1.66 -28.46
CA GLU A 414 4.03 0.42 -27.68
C GLU A 414 5.50 0.18 -27.28
N TRP A 415 5.69 -0.51 -26.15
CA TRP A 415 7.01 -0.93 -25.71
C TRP A 415 7.62 -1.95 -26.66
N GLN A 416 8.81 -1.65 -27.15
CA GLN A 416 9.60 -2.49 -28.04
C GLN A 416 10.71 -3.19 -27.26
N THR A 417 10.99 -4.46 -27.55
CA THR A 417 12.12 -5.17 -26.94
C THR A 417 13.42 -4.75 -27.62
N ALA A 418 14.40 -4.36 -26.84
CA ALA A 418 15.75 -4.11 -27.34
C ALA A 418 16.53 -5.43 -27.44
N THR A 419 17.27 -5.63 -28.56
CA THR A 419 18.04 -6.85 -28.79
C THR A 419 19.54 -6.61 -28.69
N MET A 420 20.29 -7.63 -28.24
CA MET A 420 21.75 -7.58 -28.25
C MET A 420 22.28 -7.91 -29.66
N GLN A 421 23.56 -7.60 -29.91
CA GLN A 421 24.19 -7.83 -31.20
C GLN A 421 24.20 -9.33 -31.64
N ASP A 422 24.03 -10.24 -30.69
CA ASP A 422 23.90 -11.68 -30.99
C ASP A 422 22.44 -12.12 -31.22
N GLY A 423 21.51 -11.19 -31.29
CA GLY A 423 20.07 -11.41 -31.48
C GLY A 423 19.33 -11.81 -30.19
N SER A 424 19.99 -11.81 -29.03
CA SER A 424 19.39 -12.15 -27.74
C SER A 424 18.62 -10.95 -27.19
N GLU A 425 17.39 -11.19 -26.69
CA GLU A 425 16.55 -10.19 -26.04
C GLU A 425 16.88 -10.04 -24.55
N SER A 426 17.60 -10.98 -23.99
CA SER A 426 17.89 -11.06 -22.56
C SER A 426 19.39 -11.16 -22.28
N PHE A 427 19.86 -10.36 -21.32
CA PHE A 427 21.22 -10.44 -20.79
C PHE A 427 21.25 -11.43 -19.61
N ASP A 428 21.70 -12.67 -19.86
CA ASP A 428 21.70 -13.80 -18.94
C ASP A 428 23.10 -14.41 -18.66
N LYS A 429 24.16 -13.78 -19.17
CA LYS A 429 25.53 -14.33 -19.12
C LYS A 429 26.12 -14.19 -17.70
N GLU A 430 26.14 -15.29 -16.95
CA GLU A 430 26.71 -15.39 -15.60
C GLU A 430 28.07 -14.69 -15.46
N GLY A 431 28.26 -13.94 -14.40
CA GLY A 431 29.51 -13.23 -14.08
C GLY A 431 29.82 -12.02 -14.95
N LYS A 432 29.07 -11.76 -16.02
CA LYS A 432 29.22 -10.55 -16.83
C LYS A 432 28.62 -9.33 -16.15
N THR A 433 29.11 -8.15 -16.55
CA THR A 433 28.76 -6.87 -15.92
C THR A 433 28.32 -5.81 -16.92
N LYS A 434 28.29 -6.11 -18.20
CA LYS A 434 27.94 -5.15 -19.26
C LYS A 434 27.24 -5.86 -20.40
N ALA A 435 26.20 -5.20 -20.93
CA ALA A 435 25.53 -5.57 -22.16
C ALA A 435 25.30 -4.32 -23.02
N VAL A 436 25.18 -4.53 -24.33
CA VAL A 436 24.82 -3.49 -25.32
C VAL A 436 23.62 -4.01 -26.08
N PHE A 437 22.53 -3.26 -25.99
CA PHE A 437 21.29 -3.51 -26.70
C PHE A 437 21.18 -2.52 -27.85
N THR A 438 20.63 -2.95 -28.96
CA THR A 438 20.31 -2.15 -30.15
C THR A 438 18.86 -1.72 -30.09
N ILE A 439 18.61 -0.51 -30.52
CA ILE A 439 17.27 0.04 -30.70
C ILE A 439 16.95 -0.10 -32.20
N GLU A 440 15.93 -0.89 -32.50
CA GLU A 440 15.48 -1.15 -33.85
C GLU A 440 14.12 -0.45 -34.09
N THR A 441 13.91 0.12 -35.27
CA THR A 441 12.57 0.55 -35.69
C THR A 441 11.91 -0.54 -36.50
N GLY A 442 10.64 -0.83 -36.22
CA GLY A 442 9.90 -1.90 -36.87
C GLY A 442 9.86 -1.75 -38.40
N GLY A 443 10.60 -2.61 -39.10
CA GLY A 443 10.49 -2.81 -40.51
C GLY A 443 11.79 -2.80 -41.30
N ASP A 444 12.79 -2.02 -40.92
CA ASP A 444 14.13 -2.03 -41.52
C ASP A 444 15.18 -2.17 -40.41
N GLU A 445 15.96 -3.25 -40.45
CA GLU A 445 16.96 -3.63 -39.44
C GLU A 445 18.06 -2.57 -39.22
N ASP A 446 18.19 -1.58 -40.11
CA ASP A 446 19.26 -0.58 -40.10
C ASP A 446 18.78 0.84 -39.68
N GLU A 447 17.49 1.12 -39.53
CA GLU A 447 17.00 2.44 -39.12
C GLU A 447 16.91 2.54 -37.58
N PRO A 448 17.64 3.50 -36.98
CA PRO A 448 17.53 3.75 -35.54
C PRO A 448 16.17 4.32 -35.17
N GLY A 449 15.68 4.01 -33.98
CA GLY A 449 14.45 4.59 -33.43
C GLY A 449 14.47 6.11 -33.51
N GLN A 450 13.51 6.70 -34.19
CA GLN A 450 13.42 8.16 -34.36
C GLN A 450 12.17 8.70 -33.70
N GLY A 451 12.31 9.75 -32.91
CA GLY A 451 11.22 10.44 -32.25
C GLY A 451 11.67 11.67 -31.47
N GLU A 452 10.72 12.37 -30.94
CA GLU A 452 10.95 13.56 -30.13
C GLU A 452 11.25 13.18 -28.67
N GLU A 453 10.67 12.09 -28.20
CA GLU A 453 10.73 11.59 -26.83
C GLU A 453 11.16 10.13 -26.78
N TYR A 454 11.66 9.73 -25.63
CA TYR A 454 12.21 8.39 -25.43
C TYR A 454 12.07 7.93 -23.98
N GLU A 455 11.72 6.67 -23.82
CA GLU A 455 11.68 6.00 -22.52
C GLU A 455 12.39 4.66 -22.56
N VAL A 456 12.90 4.23 -21.42
CA VAL A 456 13.49 2.90 -21.18
C VAL A 456 12.76 2.19 -20.08
N ALA A 457 12.43 0.91 -20.32
CA ALA A 457 12.01 0.01 -19.25
C ALA A 457 13.03 -1.14 -19.08
N ILE A 458 13.13 -1.64 -17.86
CA ILE A 458 14.06 -2.72 -17.50
C ILE A 458 13.27 -3.73 -16.68
N ASN A 459 13.24 -4.98 -17.18
CA ASN A 459 12.73 -6.12 -16.42
C ASN A 459 13.90 -6.87 -15.77
N LEU A 460 13.73 -7.25 -14.52
CA LEU A 460 14.68 -8.02 -13.74
C LEU A 460 14.08 -9.38 -13.41
N HIS A 461 14.75 -10.45 -13.79
CA HIS A 461 14.33 -11.82 -13.53
C HIS A 461 15.26 -12.46 -12.51
N PRO A 462 14.81 -12.62 -11.27
CA PRO A 462 15.59 -13.23 -10.19
C PRO A 462 15.52 -14.75 -10.25
N ASN A 463 16.44 -15.42 -9.53
CA ASN A 463 16.39 -16.85 -9.27
C ASN A 463 16.52 -17.10 -7.77
N GLY A 464 15.43 -17.53 -7.13
CA GLY A 464 15.37 -17.62 -5.67
C GLY A 464 15.64 -16.25 -5.00
N ASN A 465 16.65 -16.17 -4.16
CA ASN A 465 17.10 -14.93 -3.52
C ASN A 465 18.16 -14.16 -4.34
N ASP A 466 18.68 -14.76 -5.40
CA ASP A 466 19.62 -14.10 -6.29
C ASP A 466 18.87 -13.12 -7.21
N THR A 467 19.36 -11.90 -7.32
CA THR A 467 18.75 -10.86 -8.15
C THR A 467 19.78 -10.21 -9.05
N PRO A 468 19.44 -9.92 -10.30
CA PRO A 468 20.27 -9.03 -11.12
C PRO A 468 20.29 -7.64 -10.49
N GLU A 469 21.47 -7.01 -10.52
CA GLU A 469 21.69 -5.69 -9.90
C GLU A 469 22.18 -4.70 -10.95
N VAL A 470 21.28 -3.82 -11.43
CA VAL A 470 21.59 -2.82 -12.46
C VAL A 470 22.09 -1.53 -11.83
N LYS A 471 23.29 -1.10 -12.26
CA LYS A 471 23.93 0.16 -11.81
C LYS A 471 23.54 1.35 -12.67
N SER A 472 23.44 1.13 -14.00
CA SER A 472 23.02 2.19 -14.92
C SER A 472 22.60 1.62 -16.27
N ALA A 473 21.69 2.34 -16.92
CA ALA A 473 21.40 2.23 -18.33
C ALA A 473 21.78 3.56 -19.01
N THR A 474 22.45 3.49 -20.17
CA THR A 474 22.85 4.69 -20.92
C THR A 474 22.43 4.54 -22.35
N THR A 475 21.51 5.41 -22.80
CA THR A 475 21.05 5.48 -24.17
C THR A 475 21.87 6.50 -24.95
N TYR A 476 22.32 6.12 -26.14
CA TYR A 476 23.05 6.99 -27.05
C TYR A 476 22.13 7.43 -28.19
N PHE A 477 22.15 8.73 -28.48
CA PHE A 477 21.30 9.33 -29.50
C PHE A 477 22.01 10.47 -30.25
N GLU A 478 21.45 10.83 -31.38
CA GLU A 478 21.86 11.99 -32.20
C GLU A 478 20.63 12.79 -32.59
N PRO A 479 20.67 14.13 -32.50
CA PRO A 479 19.62 14.94 -33.10
C PRO A 479 19.56 14.67 -34.62
N VAL A 480 18.38 14.47 -35.13
CA VAL A 480 18.16 14.39 -36.57
C VAL A 480 18.15 15.83 -37.09
N GLY A 481 19.15 16.19 -37.88
CA GLY A 481 19.35 17.58 -38.32
C GLY A 481 18.14 18.12 -39.06
N ILE A 482 17.73 19.34 -38.68
CA ILE A 482 16.95 20.19 -39.56
C ILE A 482 17.90 20.57 -40.72
N LEU A 483 17.70 19.95 -41.89
CA LEU A 483 18.35 20.36 -43.12
C LEU A 483 17.81 21.74 -43.57
#